data_a81603c3e978889506273e64752d5ac1
#
_entry.id   a81603c3e978889506273e64752d5ac1
#
_cell.length_a   1.000
_cell.length_b   1.000
_cell.length_c   1.000
_cell.angle_alpha   90.00
_cell.angle_beta   90.00
_cell.angle_gamma   90.00
#
_symmetry.space_group_name_H-M   'P 1'
#
loop_
_entity.id
_entity.type
_entity.pdbx_description
1 polymer ?
#
loop_
_entity_poly.entity_id
_entity_poly.type
_entity_poly.pdbx_seq_one_letter_code
_entity_poly.pdbx_strand_id
1 'polypeptide(L)'
;MIDTKTAIAVLGNVTLDIICNSVDDVPRHDSISFQEAAVTPGGCGSNTAIGLSREGEKVYLVACTGDDLSADLLHQTWEKIGIDTSFTKRFTDQGSGVSVGLVDSDFQPRFIHTAGANKYLRPESVQPEKLKEQGVGFFHVAGYFVLPGLLNAGFEQKLSLLQEKDIFVSLDVVTSPAMEKPEHLWPLLPFLNLFLCNLREAEILTGHGDPESASGVLHQKGATAVVIKLGSKGCWLSEKGLGKLIPAPLVNNVIDTTGAGDAFAAGLLAALRKGENLDEACRTGIYLASKTVQYLGAVNIS
;
A
#
# COMPACT_ATOMS: atom_id res chain seq x y z
N MET A 1 -14.50 -12.04 17.99
CA MET A 1 -13.30 -11.39 18.56
C MET A 1 -12.13 -11.76 17.67
N ILE A 2 -11.39 -10.77 17.18
CA ILE A 2 -10.19 -11.00 16.36
C ILE A 2 -9.13 -11.62 17.28
N ASP A 3 -8.50 -12.72 16.84
CA ASP A 3 -7.38 -13.33 17.60
C ASP A 3 -6.15 -12.42 17.48
N THR A 4 -5.76 -11.81 18.59
CA THR A 4 -4.66 -10.85 18.68
C THR A 4 -3.27 -11.44 18.46
N LYS A 5 -3.15 -12.77 18.26
CA LYS A 5 -1.88 -13.47 17.96
C LYS A 5 -1.69 -13.75 16.46
N THR A 6 -2.59 -13.29 15.60
CA THR A 6 -2.54 -13.57 14.17
C THR A 6 -1.50 -12.71 13.45
N ALA A 7 -0.96 -13.27 12.35
CA ALA A 7 -0.06 -12.56 11.45
C ALA A 7 -0.84 -11.72 10.43
N ILE A 8 -0.14 -10.79 9.77
CA ILE A 8 -0.67 -9.96 8.69
C ILE A 8 0.01 -10.37 7.38
N ALA A 9 -0.76 -10.68 6.34
CA ALA A 9 -0.25 -10.85 4.99
C ALA A 9 -0.51 -9.57 4.17
N VAL A 10 0.52 -9.08 3.50
CA VAL A 10 0.44 -7.93 2.59
C VAL A 10 0.67 -8.40 1.17
N LEU A 11 -0.32 -8.20 0.31
CA LEU A 11 -0.20 -8.41 -1.13
C LEU A 11 -0.06 -7.04 -1.81
N GLY A 12 0.99 -6.86 -2.62
CA GLY A 12 1.17 -5.59 -3.32
C GLY A 12 2.37 -5.57 -4.25
N ASN A 13 2.51 -4.46 -4.99
CA ASN A 13 3.67 -4.22 -5.82
C ASN A 13 4.91 -3.94 -4.97
N VAL A 14 6.04 -4.38 -5.49
CA VAL A 14 7.36 -4.15 -4.89
C VAL A 14 8.31 -3.62 -5.95
N THR A 15 9.12 -2.64 -5.58
CA THR A 15 10.11 -2.00 -6.46
C THR A 15 11.43 -1.81 -5.73
N LEU A 16 12.52 -1.78 -6.48
CA LEU A 16 13.73 -1.15 -6.01
C LEU A 16 13.66 0.32 -6.41
N ASP A 17 13.62 1.22 -5.44
CA ASP A 17 13.53 2.65 -5.69
C ASP A 17 14.93 3.27 -5.65
N ILE A 18 15.27 4.04 -6.69
CA ILE A 18 16.49 4.82 -6.80
C ILE A 18 16.08 6.29 -6.80
N ILE A 19 16.35 6.98 -5.71
CA ILE A 19 16.01 8.40 -5.56
C ILE A 19 17.26 9.20 -5.82
N CYS A 20 17.23 10.06 -6.86
CA CYS A 20 18.30 10.96 -7.25
C CYS A 20 17.92 12.38 -6.82
N ASN A 21 18.75 13.01 -5.98
CA ASN A 21 18.48 14.33 -5.44
C ASN A 21 19.22 15.43 -6.22
N SER A 22 18.59 16.60 -6.35
CA SER A 22 19.04 17.76 -7.11
C SER A 22 19.16 17.50 -8.63
N VAL A 23 18.07 16.97 -9.22
CA VAL A 23 17.97 16.73 -10.68
C VAL A 23 16.83 17.54 -11.26
N ASP A 24 17.15 18.74 -11.78
CA ASP A 24 16.14 19.64 -12.37
C ASP A 24 15.76 19.23 -13.79
N ASP A 25 16.74 18.78 -14.60
CA ASP A 25 16.52 18.32 -15.97
C ASP A 25 17.54 17.22 -16.35
N VAL A 26 17.19 16.40 -17.32
CA VAL A 26 18.09 15.38 -17.89
C VAL A 26 18.23 15.67 -19.39
N PRO A 27 19.40 16.15 -19.85
CA PRO A 27 19.60 16.51 -21.27
C PRO A 27 19.59 15.25 -22.16
N ARG A 28 19.16 15.43 -23.43
CA ARG A 28 19.04 14.31 -24.38
C ARG A 28 20.36 13.67 -24.78
N HIS A 29 21.42 14.45 -24.83
CA HIS A 29 22.70 14.04 -25.45
C HIS A 29 23.92 14.20 -24.52
N ASP A 30 23.73 14.76 -23.34
CA ASP A 30 24.76 15.00 -22.36
C ASP A 30 24.46 14.24 -21.06
N SER A 31 25.46 14.15 -20.18
CA SER A 31 25.30 13.64 -18.83
C SER A 31 25.29 14.78 -17.82
N ILE A 32 24.58 14.59 -16.74
CA ILE A 32 24.61 15.49 -15.59
C ILE A 32 25.15 14.75 -14.37
N SER A 33 25.76 15.49 -13.46
CA SER A 33 26.08 15.01 -12.11
C SER A 33 25.00 15.48 -11.16
N PHE A 34 24.62 14.64 -10.21
CA PHE A 34 23.70 14.98 -9.12
C PHE A 34 24.36 14.72 -7.77
N GLN A 35 23.80 15.26 -6.69
CA GLN A 35 24.49 15.32 -5.41
C GLN A 35 24.43 14.01 -4.63
N GLU A 36 23.29 13.35 -4.62
CA GLU A 36 23.04 12.20 -3.74
C GLU A 36 22.05 11.22 -4.37
N ALA A 37 22.29 9.92 -4.14
CA ALA A 37 21.37 8.88 -4.47
C ALA A 37 21.04 8.01 -3.25
N ALA A 38 19.76 7.68 -3.08
CA ALA A 38 19.33 6.64 -2.15
C ALA A 38 18.78 5.45 -2.94
N VAL A 39 19.14 4.24 -2.50
CA VAL A 39 18.59 2.98 -3.03
C VAL A 39 17.84 2.29 -1.90
N THR A 40 16.54 2.14 -2.06
CA THR A 40 15.64 1.64 -1.01
C THR A 40 14.59 0.68 -1.57
N PRO A 41 14.06 -0.24 -0.76
CA PRO A 41 12.81 -0.91 -1.11
C PRO A 41 11.69 0.11 -1.28
N GLY A 42 10.84 -0.12 -2.28
CA GLY A 42 9.66 0.68 -2.57
C GLY A 42 8.50 -0.17 -3.08
N GLY A 43 7.44 0.50 -3.52
CA GLY A 43 6.16 -0.09 -3.87
C GLY A 43 5.26 -0.29 -2.64
N CYS A 44 3.95 -0.11 -2.83
CA CYS A 44 2.98 -0.10 -1.73
C CYS A 44 3.02 -1.37 -0.88
N GLY A 45 3.20 -2.55 -1.52
CA GLY A 45 3.31 -3.82 -0.81
C GLY A 45 4.52 -3.87 0.12
N SER A 46 5.71 -3.49 -0.39
CA SER A 46 6.93 -3.44 0.40
C SER A 46 6.85 -2.39 1.51
N ASN A 47 6.41 -1.18 1.20
CA ASN A 47 6.33 -0.09 2.17
C ASN A 47 5.39 -0.42 3.34
N THR A 48 4.19 -0.94 3.05
CA THR A 48 3.24 -1.35 4.08
C THR A 48 3.79 -2.51 4.92
N ALA A 49 4.41 -3.52 4.28
CA ALA A 49 5.02 -4.64 5.00
C ALA A 49 6.15 -4.19 5.93
N ILE A 50 7.02 -3.28 5.47
CA ILE A 50 8.09 -2.67 6.28
C ILE A 50 7.49 -1.89 7.45
N GLY A 51 6.47 -1.07 7.21
CA GLY A 51 5.77 -0.32 8.25
C GLY A 51 5.21 -1.23 9.34
N LEU A 52 4.52 -2.31 8.96
CA LEU A 52 3.97 -3.31 9.88
C LEU A 52 5.06 -4.05 10.68
N SER A 53 6.13 -4.49 10.01
CA SER A 53 7.23 -5.18 10.68
C SER A 53 7.88 -4.29 11.76
N ARG A 54 7.98 -2.98 11.51
CA ARG A 54 8.49 -2.00 12.49
C ARG A 54 7.57 -1.78 13.69
N GLU A 55 6.27 -1.95 13.49
CA GLU A 55 5.30 -1.97 14.59
C GLU A 55 5.31 -3.28 15.38
N GLY A 56 6.25 -4.20 15.06
CA GLY A 56 6.42 -5.48 15.73
C GLY A 56 5.47 -6.58 15.28
N GLU A 57 4.82 -6.39 14.13
CA GLU A 57 3.90 -7.35 13.56
C GLU A 57 4.64 -8.50 12.85
N LYS A 58 4.10 -9.72 12.92
CA LYS A 58 4.53 -10.82 12.05
C LYS A 58 3.92 -10.63 10.67
N VAL A 59 4.77 -10.43 9.65
CA VAL A 59 4.34 -10.06 8.30
C VAL A 59 4.75 -11.10 7.29
N TYR A 60 3.81 -11.51 6.42
CA TYR A 60 4.04 -12.26 5.20
C TYR A 60 3.87 -11.34 3.99
N LEU A 61 4.85 -11.33 3.09
CA LEU A 61 4.78 -10.56 1.85
C LEU A 61 4.38 -11.45 0.67
N VAL A 62 3.25 -11.14 0.03
CA VAL A 62 2.76 -11.79 -1.19
C VAL A 62 3.08 -10.87 -2.36
N ALA A 63 4.16 -11.15 -3.07
CA ALA A 63 4.66 -10.30 -4.15
C ALA A 63 5.33 -11.11 -5.27
N CYS A 64 5.72 -10.43 -6.34
CA CYS A 64 6.48 -11.00 -7.43
C CYS A 64 7.72 -10.16 -7.70
N THR A 65 8.89 -10.80 -7.77
CA THR A 65 10.17 -10.20 -8.15
C THR A 65 10.76 -10.90 -9.36
N GLY A 66 11.73 -10.26 -10.01
CA GLY A 66 12.62 -10.97 -10.94
C GLY A 66 13.59 -11.90 -10.20
N ASP A 67 14.44 -12.55 -10.97
CA ASP A 67 15.62 -13.25 -10.46
C ASP A 67 16.86 -12.45 -10.85
N ASP A 68 17.03 -11.29 -10.20
CA ASP A 68 18.02 -10.28 -10.52
C ASP A 68 18.59 -9.59 -9.25
N LEU A 69 19.61 -8.74 -9.41
CA LEU A 69 20.23 -8.02 -8.31
C LEU A 69 19.25 -7.14 -7.53
N SER A 70 18.23 -6.60 -8.20
CA SER A 70 17.18 -5.80 -7.52
C SER A 70 16.39 -6.68 -6.56
N ALA A 71 16.03 -7.91 -6.99
CA ALA A 71 15.38 -8.89 -6.12
C ALA A 71 16.25 -9.27 -4.92
N ASP A 72 17.56 -9.48 -5.14
CA ASP A 72 18.48 -9.86 -4.06
C ASP A 72 18.56 -8.79 -2.98
N LEU A 73 18.67 -7.52 -3.38
CA LEU A 73 18.67 -6.38 -2.44
C LEU A 73 17.34 -6.27 -1.68
N LEU A 74 16.21 -6.43 -2.37
CA LEU A 74 14.88 -6.40 -1.77
C LEU A 74 14.71 -7.53 -0.74
N HIS A 75 14.99 -8.76 -1.12
CA HIS A 75 14.85 -9.93 -0.24
C HIS A 75 15.77 -9.83 0.97
N GLN A 76 17.04 -9.47 0.78
CA GLN A 76 17.98 -9.25 1.88
C GLN A 76 17.47 -8.21 2.88
N THR A 77 16.90 -7.12 2.38
CA THR A 77 16.35 -6.06 3.24
C THR A 77 15.12 -6.54 4.00
N TRP A 78 14.17 -7.21 3.34
CA TRP A 78 12.96 -7.75 3.99
C TRP A 78 13.29 -8.80 5.06
N GLU A 79 14.21 -9.73 4.76
CA GLU A 79 14.67 -10.75 5.71
C GLU A 79 15.34 -10.12 6.94
N LYS A 80 16.21 -9.11 6.73
CA LYS A 80 16.88 -8.39 7.82
C LYS A 80 15.91 -7.74 8.81
N ILE A 81 14.75 -7.29 8.35
CA ILE A 81 13.72 -6.67 9.19
C ILE A 81 12.61 -7.65 9.60
N GLY A 82 12.76 -8.94 9.32
CA GLY A 82 11.87 -10.00 9.79
C GLY A 82 10.58 -10.19 8.97
N ILE A 83 10.52 -9.72 7.73
CA ILE A 83 9.40 -9.99 6.82
C ILE A 83 9.59 -11.39 6.21
N ASP A 84 8.56 -12.23 6.31
CA ASP A 84 8.53 -13.56 5.71
C ASP A 84 8.17 -13.46 4.23
N THR A 85 9.09 -13.90 3.37
CA THR A 85 8.96 -13.86 1.91
C THR A 85 8.55 -15.19 1.29
N SER A 86 8.08 -16.17 2.08
CA SER A 86 7.68 -17.50 1.59
C SER A 86 6.51 -17.49 0.60
N PHE A 87 5.75 -16.41 0.54
CA PHE A 87 4.71 -16.16 -0.45
C PHE A 87 5.17 -15.23 -1.58
N THR A 88 6.43 -14.79 -1.60
CA THR A 88 7.01 -14.01 -2.69
C THR A 88 7.56 -14.93 -3.75
N LYS A 89 7.19 -14.70 -5.02
CA LYS A 89 7.60 -15.55 -6.15
C LYS A 89 8.63 -14.82 -7.02
N ARG A 90 9.74 -15.52 -7.33
CA ARG A 90 10.75 -15.05 -8.27
C ARG A 90 10.48 -15.57 -9.68
N PHE A 91 10.73 -14.74 -10.70
CA PHE A 91 10.56 -15.05 -12.12
C PHE A 91 11.86 -14.82 -12.86
N THR A 92 12.32 -15.83 -13.62
CA THR A 92 13.59 -15.79 -14.38
C THR A 92 13.45 -15.10 -15.74
N ASP A 93 12.23 -14.98 -16.25
CA ASP A 93 11.91 -14.41 -17.57
C ASP A 93 11.53 -12.91 -17.51
N GLN A 94 11.57 -12.32 -16.31
CA GLN A 94 11.19 -10.92 -16.10
C GLN A 94 12.02 -10.30 -14.98
N GLY A 95 12.51 -9.08 -15.20
CA GLY A 95 13.18 -8.30 -14.16
C GLY A 95 12.23 -7.82 -13.05
N SER A 96 12.78 -7.47 -11.90
CA SER A 96 12.05 -6.86 -10.80
C SER A 96 11.48 -5.49 -11.18
N GLY A 97 10.48 -5.03 -10.46
CA GLY A 97 10.02 -3.65 -10.53
C GLY A 97 11.13 -2.68 -10.09
N VAL A 98 11.31 -1.60 -10.83
CA VAL A 98 12.26 -0.54 -10.50
C VAL A 98 11.56 0.80 -10.66
N SER A 99 11.80 1.71 -9.73
CA SER A 99 11.35 3.09 -9.79
C SER A 99 12.54 4.03 -9.63
N VAL A 100 12.61 5.05 -10.47
CA VAL A 100 13.62 6.11 -10.36
C VAL A 100 12.90 7.41 -10.09
N GLY A 101 13.17 7.99 -8.93
CA GLY A 101 12.68 9.31 -8.51
C GLY A 101 13.76 10.37 -8.78
N LEU A 102 13.40 11.36 -9.57
CA LEU A 102 14.23 12.56 -9.80
C LEU A 102 13.63 13.69 -8.95
N VAL A 103 14.33 14.10 -7.91
CA VAL A 103 13.92 15.19 -7.03
C VAL A 103 14.62 16.45 -7.49
N ASP A 104 13.86 17.48 -7.85
CA ASP A 104 14.43 18.77 -8.31
C ASP A 104 14.87 19.67 -7.16
N SER A 105 15.41 20.84 -7.47
CA SER A 105 15.87 21.83 -6.50
C SER A 105 14.73 22.39 -5.62
N ASP A 106 13.49 22.28 -6.06
CA ASP A 106 12.29 22.69 -5.32
C ASP A 106 11.68 21.51 -4.51
N PHE A 107 12.42 20.41 -4.38
CA PHE A 107 12.00 19.19 -3.68
C PHE A 107 10.74 18.53 -4.26
N GLN A 108 10.48 18.68 -5.58
CA GLN A 108 9.37 18.04 -6.26
C GLN A 108 9.83 16.75 -6.95
N PRO A 109 9.33 15.58 -6.52
CA PRO A 109 9.71 14.30 -7.11
C PRO A 109 8.97 14.06 -8.44
N ARG A 110 9.72 13.58 -9.44
CA ARG A 110 9.21 13.03 -10.70
C ARG A 110 9.65 11.58 -10.82
N PHE A 111 8.72 10.67 -11.08
CA PHE A 111 9.02 9.24 -11.13
C PHE A 111 8.90 8.67 -12.53
N ILE A 112 9.87 7.83 -12.87
CA ILE A 112 9.77 6.86 -13.97
C ILE A 112 9.87 5.45 -13.38
N HIS A 113 9.03 4.51 -13.84
CA HIS A 113 9.02 3.17 -13.25
C HIS A 113 8.72 2.08 -14.28
N THR A 114 9.16 0.88 -13.97
CA THR A 114 8.73 -0.34 -14.66
C THR A 114 8.06 -1.28 -13.67
N ALA A 115 6.94 -1.87 -14.07
CA ALA A 115 6.24 -2.85 -13.25
C ALA A 115 7.06 -4.13 -13.03
N GLY A 116 7.90 -4.51 -14.00
CA GLY A 116 8.66 -5.75 -13.92
C GLY A 116 7.77 -6.97 -13.65
N ALA A 117 8.22 -7.84 -12.76
CA ALA A 117 7.50 -9.05 -12.37
C ALA A 117 6.20 -8.79 -11.59
N ASN A 118 5.94 -7.56 -11.10
CA ASN A 118 4.66 -7.23 -10.45
C ASN A 118 3.44 -7.52 -11.35
N LYS A 119 3.61 -7.48 -12.69
CA LYS A 119 2.56 -7.85 -13.66
C LYS A 119 2.10 -9.32 -13.56
N TYR A 120 2.89 -10.18 -12.91
CA TYR A 120 2.59 -11.60 -12.70
C TYR A 120 1.87 -11.86 -11.36
N LEU A 121 1.67 -10.84 -10.54
CA LEU A 121 0.84 -10.95 -9.34
C LEU A 121 -0.62 -11.11 -9.78
N ARG A 122 -1.17 -12.29 -9.53
CA ARG A 122 -2.49 -12.73 -10.02
C ARG A 122 -3.33 -13.31 -8.87
N PRO A 123 -4.64 -13.55 -9.07
CA PRO A 123 -5.47 -14.18 -8.05
C PRO A 123 -4.90 -15.50 -7.49
N GLU A 124 -4.21 -16.29 -8.32
CA GLU A 124 -3.57 -17.55 -7.92
C GLU A 124 -2.38 -17.36 -6.96
N SER A 125 -1.84 -16.15 -6.86
CA SER A 125 -0.82 -15.81 -5.85
C SER A 125 -1.39 -15.81 -4.44
N VAL A 126 -2.71 -15.63 -4.30
CA VAL A 126 -3.41 -15.72 -3.02
C VAL A 126 -3.76 -17.18 -2.74
N GLN A 127 -3.24 -17.71 -1.63
CA GLN A 127 -3.38 -19.10 -1.20
C GLN A 127 -4.09 -19.14 0.18
N PRO A 128 -5.43 -18.99 0.24
CA PRO A 128 -6.16 -18.80 1.50
C PRO A 128 -5.92 -19.90 2.53
N GLU A 129 -5.82 -21.17 2.09
CA GLU A 129 -5.56 -22.32 2.97
C GLU A 129 -4.21 -22.18 3.64
N LYS A 130 -3.15 -21.95 2.86
CA LYS A 130 -1.79 -21.80 3.39
C LYS A 130 -1.65 -20.57 4.28
N LEU A 131 -2.28 -19.45 3.91
CA LEU A 131 -2.28 -18.25 4.75
C LEU A 131 -2.90 -18.54 6.12
N LYS A 132 -4.04 -19.24 6.16
CA LYS A 132 -4.68 -19.65 7.42
C LYS A 132 -3.81 -20.59 8.23
N GLU A 133 -3.16 -21.59 7.60
CA GLU A 133 -2.23 -22.51 8.24
C GLU A 133 -1.03 -21.78 8.87
N GLN A 134 -0.57 -20.68 8.28
CA GLN A 134 0.49 -19.81 8.82
C GLN A 134 0.00 -18.84 9.91
N GLY A 135 -1.26 -18.94 10.32
CA GLY A 135 -1.86 -18.09 11.34
C GLY A 135 -2.17 -16.67 10.88
N VAL A 136 -2.32 -16.44 9.59
CA VAL A 136 -2.73 -15.13 9.06
C VAL A 136 -4.18 -14.87 9.45
N GLY A 137 -4.42 -13.73 10.10
CA GLY A 137 -5.75 -13.23 10.45
C GLY A 137 -6.12 -11.94 9.74
N PHE A 138 -5.14 -11.29 9.08
CA PHE A 138 -5.34 -10.07 8.31
C PHE A 138 -4.68 -10.20 6.95
N PHE A 139 -5.41 -9.84 5.90
CA PHE A 139 -4.91 -9.78 4.53
C PHE A 139 -5.13 -8.38 3.97
N HIS A 140 -4.06 -7.72 3.58
CA HIS A 140 -4.10 -6.38 3.01
C HIS A 140 -3.65 -6.38 1.56
N VAL A 141 -4.43 -5.77 0.68
CA VAL A 141 -4.07 -5.50 -0.70
C VAL A 141 -3.59 -4.06 -0.81
N ALA A 142 -2.31 -3.87 -1.10
CA ALA A 142 -1.68 -2.57 -1.21
C ALA A 142 -1.50 -2.18 -2.69
N GLY A 143 -2.08 -1.03 -3.09
CA GLY A 143 -1.90 -0.47 -4.43
C GLY A 143 -2.64 -1.23 -5.54
N TYR A 144 -3.88 -1.63 -5.34
CA TYR A 144 -4.64 -2.51 -6.23
C TYR A 144 -4.54 -2.14 -7.73
N PHE A 145 -4.74 -0.88 -8.10
CA PHE A 145 -4.78 -0.47 -9.52
C PHE A 145 -3.42 -0.43 -10.23
N VAL A 146 -2.30 -0.60 -9.52
CA VAL A 146 -0.98 -0.78 -10.13
C VAL A 146 -0.59 -2.25 -10.30
N LEU A 147 -1.54 -3.16 -10.08
CA LEU A 147 -1.38 -4.62 -10.16
C LEU A 147 -2.25 -5.19 -11.31
N PRO A 148 -1.84 -5.04 -12.58
CA PRO A 148 -2.69 -5.36 -13.74
C PRO A 148 -3.14 -6.83 -13.79
N GLY A 149 -2.38 -7.75 -13.18
CA GLY A 149 -2.77 -9.16 -13.10
C GLY A 149 -3.94 -9.45 -12.18
N LEU A 150 -4.30 -8.52 -11.27
CA LEU A 150 -5.45 -8.63 -10.37
C LEU A 150 -6.71 -7.95 -10.90
N LEU A 151 -6.59 -7.12 -11.95
CA LEU A 151 -7.75 -6.40 -12.52
C LEU A 151 -8.67 -7.30 -13.36
N ASN A 152 -8.33 -8.58 -13.47
CA ASN A 152 -9.13 -9.58 -14.18
C ASN A 152 -10.08 -10.32 -13.23
N ALA A 153 -11.11 -10.95 -13.82
CA ALA A 153 -12.09 -11.75 -13.07
C ALA A 153 -11.40 -12.86 -12.22
N GLY A 154 -11.97 -13.14 -11.06
CA GLY A 154 -11.54 -14.21 -10.16
C GLY A 154 -10.84 -13.74 -8.89
N PHE A 155 -10.47 -12.46 -8.79
CA PHE A 155 -9.85 -11.97 -7.55
C PHE A 155 -10.89 -11.85 -6.42
N GLU A 156 -12.13 -11.48 -6.73
CA GLU A 156 -13.25 -11.48 -5.79
C GLU A 156 -13.49 -12.85 -5.14
N GLN A 157 -13.29 -13.94 -5.90
CA GLN A 157 -13.43 -15.30 -5.35
C GLN A 157 -12.35 -15.59 -4.29
N LYS A 158 -11.14 -15.10 -4.50
CA LYS A 158 -10.05 -15.25 -3.52
C LYS A 158 -10.33 -14.46 -2.24
N LEU A 159 -10.88 -13.24 -2.37
CA LEU A 159 -11.27 -12.43 -1.21
C LEU A 159 -12.43 -13.10 -0.44
N SER A 160 -13.41 -13.67 -1.12
CA SER A 160 -14.49 -14.46 -0.50
C SER A 160 -13.92 -15.63 0.31
N LEU A 161 -13.01 -16.42 -0.28
CA LEU A 161 -12.37 -17.55 0.42
C LEU A 161 -11.54 -17.13 1.65
N LEU A 162 -10.94 -15.95 1.63
CA LEU A 162 -10.27 -15.40 2.82
C LEU A 162 -11.27 -15.08 3.94
N GLN A 163 -12.41 -14.47 3.59
CA GLN A 163 -13.47 -14.18 4.57
C GLN A 163 -14.09 -15.45 5.16
N GLU A 164 -14.32 -16.50 4.34
CA GLU A 164 -14.81 -17.81 4.80
C GLU A 164 -13.87 -18.47 5.83
N LYS A 165 -12.61 -18.04 5.88
CA LYS A 165 -11.60 -18.47 6.85
C LYS A 165 -11.42 -17.50 8.02
N ASP A 166 -12.34 -16.56 8.20
CA ASP A 166 -12.27 -15.52 9.23
C ASP A 166 -10.98 -14.67 9.14
N ILE A 167 -10.50 -14.41 7.92
CA ILE A 167 -9.39 -13.49 7.67
C ILE A 167 -9.98 -12.11 7.36
N PHE A 168 -9.57 -11.10 8.13
CA PHE A 168 -9.93 -9.70 7.87
C PHE A 168 -9.29 -9.23 6.57
N VAL A 169 -10.08 -8.72 5.63
CA VAL A 169 -9.60 -8.28 4.32
C VAL A 169 -9.69 -6.76 4.21
N SER A 170 -8.58 -6.12 3.87
CA SER A 170 -8.52 -4.69 3.57
C SER A 170 -7.85 -4.44 2.21
N LEU A 171 -8.19 -3.33 1.57
CA LEU A 171 -7.63 -2.95 0.28
C LEU A 171 -7.38 -1.44 0.25
N ASP A 172 -6.17 -1.06 -0.16
CA ASP A 172 -5.80 0.32 -0.50
C ASP A 172 -5.55 0.43 -2.01
N VAL A 173 -5.80 1.60 -2.56
CA VAL A 173 -5.59 1.91 -3.97
C VAL A 173 -4.52 2.96 -4.15
N VAL A 174 -3.91 2.96 -5.34
CA VAL A 174 -2.97 4.00 -5.79
C VAL A 174 -3.43 4.50 -7.14
N THR A 175 -3.37 5.81 -7.33
CA THR A 175 -3.73 6.47 -8.59
C THR A 175 -2.95 5.88 -9.75
N SER A 176 -3.65 5.37 -10.75
CA SER A 176 -3.10 4.88 -12.01
C SER A 176 -4.13 5.05 -13.14
N PRO A 177 -3.73 4.97 -14.43
CA PRO A 177 -4.68 5.01 -15.55
C PRO A 177 -5.78 3.93 -15.45
N ALA A 178 -5.52 2.81 -14.79
CA ALA A 178 -6.52 1.76 -14.61
C ALA A 178 -7.71 2.18 -13.73
N MET A 179 -7.58 3.23 -12.90
CA MET A 179 -8.68 3.78 -12.09
C MET A 179 -9.76 4.47 -12.91
N GLU A 180 -9.48 4.84 -14.17
CA GLU A 180 -10.51 5.34 -15.11
C GLU A 180 -11.59 4.29 -15.40
N LYS A 181 -11.35 3.02 -14.99
CA LYS A 181 -12.29 1.90 -15.05
C LYS A 181 -12.62 1.41 -13.65
N PRO A 182 -13.39 2.15 -12.86
CA PRO A 182 -13.70 1.80 -11.47
C PRO A 182 -14.49 0.50 -11.34
N GLU A 183 -15.09 0.00 -12.43
CA GLU A 183 -15.78 -1.30 -12.47
C GLU A 183 -14.89 -2.50 -12.13
N HIS A 184 -13.56 -2.36 -12.19
CA HIS A 184 -12.64 -3.39 -11.70
C HIS A 184 -12.64 -3.51 -10.16
N LEU A 185 -13.01 -2.44 -9.45
CA LEU A 185 -13.07 -2.42 -7.99
C LEU A 185 -14.43 -2.90 -7.45
N TRP A 186 -15.53 -2.58 -8.14
CA TRP A 186 -16.87 -2.79 -7.60
C TRP A 186 -17.16 -4.22 -7.15
N PRO A 187 -16.76 -5.28 -7.89
CA PRO A 187 -16.97 -6.66 -7.45
C PRO A 187 -16.22 -7.05 -6.18
N LEU A 188 -15.19 -6.31 -5.79
CA LEU A 188 -14.35 -6.62 -4.63
C LEU A 188 -14.91 -6.02 -3.34
N LEU A 189 -15.57 -4.86 -3.41
CA LEU A 189 -16.01 -4.10 -2.23
C LEU A 189 -16.86 -4.92 -1.24
N PRO A 190 -17.78 -5.80 -1.67
CA PRO A 190 -18.56 -6.63 -0.74
C PRO A 190 -17.73 -7.63 0.08
N PHE A 191 -16.52 -7.94 -0.40
CA PHE A 191 -15.59 -8.87 0.26
C PHE A 191 -14.50 -8.14 1.06
N LEU A 192 -14.61 -6.83 1.25
CA LEU A 192 -13.69 -6.05 2.06
C LEU A 192 -14.33 -5.71 3.41
N ASN A 193 -13.58 -5.96 4.48
CA ASN A 193 -13.91 -5.43 5.79
C ASN A 193 -13.56 -3.93 5.87
N LEU A 194 -12.53 -3.51 5.09
CA LEU A 194 -12.07 -2.12 5.07
C LEU A 194 -11.53 -1.74 3.69
N PHE A 195 -12.02 -0.63 3.15
CA PHE A 195 -11.50 0.00 1.94
C PHE A 195 -10.79 1.32 2.30
N LEU A 196 -9.59 1.52 1.74
CA LEU A 196 -8.79 2.73 1.94
C LEU A 196 -8.51 3.41 0.60
N CYS A 197 -8.57 4.74 0.59
CA CYS A 197 -8.13 5.58 -0.53
C CYS A 197 -7.77 6.98 -0.02
N ASN A 198 -7.17 7.82 -0.86
CA ASN A 198 -7.12 9.26 -0.60
C ASN A 198 -8.31 9.99 -1.26
N LEU A 199 -8.47 11.29 -0.99
CA LEU A 199 -9.62 12.06 -1.50
C LEU A 199 -9.63 12.14 -3.04
N ARG A 200 -8.46 12.31 -3.66
CA ARG A 200 -8.36 12.34 -5.13
C ARG A 200 -8.74 11.00 -5.75
N GLU A 201 -8.32 9.91 -5.15
CA GLU A 201 -8.69 8.56 -5.58
C GLU A 201 -10.18 8.31 -5.41
N ALA A 202 -10.75 8.74 -4.27
CA ALA A 202 -12.20 8.69 -4.05
C ALA A 202 -12.96 9.47 -5.11
N GLU A 203 -12.49 10.68 -5.46
CA GLU A 203 -13.09 11.49 -6.53
C GLU A 203 -13.03 10.80 -7.90
N ILE A 204 -11.89 10.23 -8.29
CA ILE A 204 -11.75 9.48 -9.55
C ILE A 204 -12.73 8.29 -9.60
N LEU A 205 -12.84 7.55 -8.50
CA LEU A 205 -13.66 6.35 -8.42
C LEU A 205 -15.16 6.66 -8.38
N THR A 206 -15.57 7.75 -7.72
CA THR A 206 -16.98 7.99 -7.38
C THR A 206 -17.58 9.21 -8.12
N GLY A 207 -16.74 10.09 -8.65
CA GLY A 207 -17.16 11.38 -9.22
C GLY A 207 -17.44 12.46 -8.16
N HIS A 208 -17.17 12.22 -6.88
CA HIS A 208 -17.44 13.13 -5.77
C HIS A 208 -16.16 13.58 -5.07
N GLY A 209 -15.94 14.90 -5.00
CA GLY A 209 -14.76 15.53 -4.39
C GLY A 209 -14.88 15.76 -2.86
N ASP A 210 -16.00 15.43 -2.25
CA ASP A 210 -16.18 15.48 -0.79
C ASP A 210 -16.23 14.06 -0.19
N PRO A 211 -15.65 13.83 0.99
CA PRO A 211 -15.49 12.49 1.53
C PRO A 211 -16.80 11.83 1.97
N GLU A 212 -17.82 12.62 2.32
CA GLU A 212 -19.13 12.08 2.74
C GLU A 212 -19.87 11.48 1.55
N SER A 213 -20.04 12.25 0.46
CA SER A 213 -20.67 11.77 -0.76
C SER A 213 -19.89 10.61 -1.39
N ALA A 214 -18.55 10.71 -1.44
CA ALA A 214 -17.70 9.65 -1.98
C ALA A 214 -17.85 8.35 -1.20
N SER A 215 -17.80 8.39 0.14
CA SER A 215 -18.01 7.19 0.97
C SER A 215 -19.43 6.63 0.82
N GLY A 216 -20.44 7.48 0.62
CA GLY A 216 -21.81 7.07 0.33
C GLY A 216 -21.90 6.20 -0.93
N VAL A 217 -21.25 6.60 -2.04
CA VAL A 217 -21.19 5.79 -3.27
C VAL A 217 -20.48 4.47 -3.03
N LEU A 218 -19.35 4.47 -2.31
CA LEU A 218 -18.61 3.24 -2.00
C LEU A 218 -19.44 2.25 -1.17
N HIS A 219 -20.21 2.74 -0.20
CA HIS A 219 -21.17 1.90 0.55
C HIS A 219 -22.28 1.34 -0.33
N GLN A 220 -22.82 2.13 -1.26
CA GLN A 220 -23.82 1.64 -2.24
C GLN A 220 -23.24 0.53 -3.14
N LYS A 221 -21.92 0.52 -3.37
CA LYS A 221 -21.20 -0.53 -4.10
C LYS A 221 -20.79 -1.72 -3.22
N GLY A 222 -21.11 -1.70 -1.93
CA GLY A 222 -20.94 -2.84 -1.02
C GLY A 222 -19.80 -2.71 0.00
N ALA A 223 -19.10 -1.57 0.07
CA ALA A 223 -18.04 -1.38 1.07
C ALA A 223 -18.63 -1.38 2.49
N THR A 224 -18.06 -2.17 3.41
CA THR A 224 -18.48 -2.25 4.82
C THR A 224 -17.98 -1.06 5.63
N ALA A 225 -16.69 -0.78 5.54
CA ALA A 225 -16.06 0.40 6.14
C ALA A 225 -15.16 1.08 5.11
N VAL A 226 -15.11 2.39 5.14
CA VAL A 226 -14.33 3.23 4.22
C VAL A 226 -13.50 4.22 5.02
N VAL A 227 -12.22 4.32 4.70
CA VAL A 227 -11.33 5.37 5.20
C VAL A 227 -10.79 6.16 4.02
N ILE A 228 -11.08 7.47 3.99
CA ILE A 228 -10.57 8.40 2.98
C ILE A 228 -9.51 9.29 3.62
N LYS A 229 -8.26 9.13 3.21
CA LYS A 229 -7.11 9.91 3.68
C LYS A 229 -7.21 11.35 3.14
N LEU A 230 -7.12 12.36 4.03
CA LEU A 230 -7.30 13.78 3.71
C LEU A 230 -6.00 14.60 3.88
N GLY A 231 -4.85 13.93 3.85
CA GLY A 231 -3.54 14.55 4.04
C GLY A 231 -3.42 15.23 5.41
N SER A 232 -3.02 16.50 5.44
CA SER A 232 -2.86 17.26 6.69
C SER A 232 -4.14 17.46 7.50
N LYS A 233 -5.32 17.17 6.92
CA LYS A 233 -6.61 17.25 7.62
C LYS A 233 -6.92 15.96 8.40
N GLY A 234 -6.16 14.88 8.22
CA GLY A 234 -6.41 13.59 8.84
C GLY A 234 -7.11 12.60 7.92
N CYS A 235 -8.18 11.95 8.37
CA CYS A 235 -8.96 11.05 7.53
C CYS A 235 -10.47 11.14 7.84
N TRP A 236 -11.28 10.75 6.87
CA TRP A 236 -12.70 10.49 7.01
C TRP A 236 -12.91 9.00 7.22
N LEU A 237 -13.47 8.63 8.35
CA LEU A 237 -13.91 7.27 8.64
C LEU A 237 -15.41 7.17 8.43
N SER A 238 -15.86 6.23 7.61
CA SER A 238 -17.27 5.93 7.39
C SER A 238 -17.57 4.45 7.60
N GLU A 239 -18.47 4.15 8.53
CA GLU A 239 -18.97 2.81 8.84
C GLU A 239 -20.48 2.79 8.71
N LYS A 240 -21.01 1.85 7.92
CA LYS A 240 -22.47 1.69 7.73
C LYS A 240 -23.18 2.99 7.31
N GLY A 241 -22.48 3.84 6.55
CA GLY A 241 -23.02 5.12 6.09
C GLY A 241 -22.94 6.27 7.10
N LEU A 242 -22.40 6.04 8.30
CA LEU A 242 -22.13 7.08 9.28
C LEU A 242 -20.67 7.51 9.20
N GLY A 243 -20.43 8.74 8.79
CA GLY A 243 -19.09 9.27 8.59
C GLY A 243 -18.67 10.27 9.66
N LYS A 244 -17.36 10.33 9.94
CA LYS A 244 -16.75 11.34 10.82
C LYS A 244 -15.33 11.67 10.40
N LEU A 245 -14.93 12.92 10.64
CA LEU A 245 -13.57 13.38 10.48
C LEU A 245 -12.74 12.99 11.71
N ILE A 246 -11.58 12.37 11.49
CA ILE A 246 -10.55 12.14 12.50
C ILE A 246 -9.38 13.07 12.14
N PRO A 247 -9.13 14.14 12.92
CA PRO A 247 -8.15 15.16 12.55
C PRO A 247 -6.71 14.67 12.75
N ALA A 248 -5.81 15.14 11.89
CA ALA A 248 -4.37 14.96 12.06
C ALA A 248 -3.76 16.03 12.98
N PRO A 249 -2.69 15.71 13.71
CA PRO A 249 -1.89 16.72 14.39
C PRO A 249 -1.17 17.61 13.37
N LEU A 250 -0.84 18.83 13.78
CA LEU A 250 -0.01 19.71 12.95
C LEU A 250 1.41 19.15 12.88
N VAL A 251 1.93 19.01 11.66
CA VAL A 251 3.33 18.65 11.39
C VAL A 251 4.04 19.88 10.82
N ASN A 252 5.02 20.40 11.56
CA ASN A 252 5.71 21.65 11.19
C ASN A 252 6.81 21.45 10.14
N ASN A 253 7.34 20.22 9.97
CA ASN A 253 8.44 19.93 9.06
C ASN A 253 8.05 18.76 8.16
N VAL A 254 7.42 19.04 7.03
CA VAL A 254 7.12 18.07 6.00
C VAL A 254 8.26 18.13 4.97
N ILE A 255 8.96 17.00 4.79
CA ILE A 255 10.08 16.84 3.86
C ILE A 255 9.61 16.13 2.59
N ASP A 256 8.91 14.98 2.76
CA ASP A 256 8.43 14.17 1.64
C ASP A 256 7.16 13.44 2.04
N THR A 257 6.16 13.40 1.16
CA THR A 257 4.89 12.72 1.41
C THR A 257 4.84 11.29 0.85
N THR A 258 5.92 10.84 0.22
CA THR A 258 6.03 9.49 -0.35
C THR A 258 5.88 8.43 0.76
N GLY A 259 5.06 7.43 0.51
CA GLY A 259 4.81 6.35 1.47
C GLY A 259 3.92 6.70 2.68
N ALA A 260 3.46 7.96 2.82
CA ALA A 260 2.57 8.33 3.92
C ALA A 260 1.27 7.52 3.94
N GLY A 261 0.73 7.18 2.76
CA GLY A 261 -0.43 6.30 2.61
C GLY A 261 -0.17 4.88 3.10
N ASP A 262 1.00 4.32 2.74
CA ASP A 262 1.42 2.98 3.14
C ASP A 262 1.68 2.92 4.66
N ALA A 263 2.31 3.96 5.22
CA ALA A 263 2.53 4.09 6.66
C ALA A 263 1.19 4.24 7.43
N PHE A 264 0.23 4.99 6.87
CA PHE A 264 -1.12 5.07 7.43
C PHE A 264 -1.76 3.68 7.47
N ALA A 265 -1.74 2.92 6.37
CA ALA A 265 -2.29 1.56 6.30
C ALA A 265 -1.59 0.62 7.30
N ALA A 266 -0.26 0.70 7.41
CA ALA A 266 0.51 -0.10 8.38
C ALA A 266 0.09 0.17 9.83
N GLY A 267 0.02 1.44 10.24
CA GLY A 267 -0.40 1.80 11.60
C GLY A 267 -1.82 1.41 11.92
N LEU A 268 -2.74 1.64 10.96
CA LEU A 268 -4.14 1.26 11.12
C LEU A 268 -4.29 -0.26 11.29
N LEU A 269 -3.63 -1.06 10.45
CA LEU A 269 -3.72 -2.51 10.51
C LEU A 269 -3.06 -3.08 11.78
N ALA A 270 -1.92 -2.53 12.22
CA ALA A 270 -1.28 -2.92 13.47
C ALA A 270 -2.20 -2.68 14.68
N ALA A 271 -2.89 -1.53 14.73
CA ALA A 271 -3.85 -1.21 15.78
C ALA A 271 -5.07 -2.14 15.77
N LEU A 272 -5.66 -2.39 14.59
CA LEU A 272 -6.77 -3.35 14.44
C LEU A 272 -6.38 -4.75 14.90
N ARG A 273 -5.16 -5.22 14.55
CA ARG A 273 -4.66 -6.52 15.01
C ARG A 273 -4.53 -6.58 16.53
N LYS A 274 -4.16 -5.48 17.18
CA LYS A 274 -4.12 -5.36 18.65
C LYS A 274 -5.52 -5.32 19.29
N GLY A 275 -6.59 -5.28 18.49
CA GLY A 275 -7.98 -5.27 18.94
C GLY A 275 -8.56 -3.88 19.15
N GLU A 276 -7.90 -2.84 18.70
CA GLU A 276 -8.42 -1.48 18.74
C GLU A 276 -9.60 -1.34 17.77
N ASN A 277 -10.51 -0.41 18.05
CA ASN A 277 -11.59 -0.06 17.14
C ASN A 277 -11.07 0.78 15.95
N LEU A 278 -11.90 0.97 14.92
CA LEU A 278 -11.50 1.70 13.71
C LEU A 278 -11.13 3.17 13.98
N ASP A 279 -11.73 3.82 14.97
CA ASP A 279 -11.38 5.20 15.35
C ASP A 279 -9.93 5.30 15.85
N GLU A 280 -9.59 4.48 16.83
CA GLU A 280 -8.23 4.42 17.39
C GLU A 280 -7.21 3.92 16.35
N ALA A 281 -7.60 2.97 15.52
CA ALA A 281 -6.77 2.48 14.42
C ALA A 281 -6.47 3.59 13.40
N CYS A 282 -7.44 4.42 13.04
CA CYS A 282 -7.21 5.60 12.19
C CYS A 282 -6.26 6.60 12.85
N ARG A 283 -6.37 6.84 14.16
CA ARG A 283 -5.42 7.72 14.89
C ARG A 283 -4.00 7.20 14.85
N THR A 284 -3.82 5.88 15.03
CA THR A 284 -2.51 5.22 14.91
C THR A 284 -1.98 5.33 13.48
N GLY A 285 -2.83 5.13 12.45
CA GLY A 285 -2.47 5.35 11.05
C GLY A 285 -2.03 6.78 10.76
N ILE A 286 -2.78 7.78 11.23
CA ILE A 286 -2.43 9.20 11.14
C ILE A 286 -1.07 9.48 11.82
N TYR A 287 -0.84 8.91 13.00
CA TYR A 287 0.41 9.09 13.74
C TYR A 287 1.61 8.57 12.93
N LEU A 288 1.56 7.34 12.39
CA LEU A 288 2.65 6.80 11.59
C LEU A 288 2.85 7.59 10.30
N ALA A 289 1.79 7.95 9.59
CA ALA A 289 1.89 8.82 8.42
C ALA A 289 2.56 10.16 8.75
N SER A 290 2.21 10.78 9.88
CA SER A 290 2.80 12.05 10.33
C SER A 290 4.29 11.94 10.65
N LYS A 291 4.78 10.78 11.06
CA LYS A 291 6.22 10.51 11.23
C LYS A 291 6.91 10.31 9.89
N THR A 292 6.29 9.58 8.97
CA THR A 292 6.85 9.28 7.65
C THR A 292 7.13 10.54 6.84
N VAL A 293 6.25 11.52 6.86
CA VAL A 293 6.44 12.76 6.07
C VAL A 293 7.59 13.65 6.54
N GLN A 294 8.29 13.31 7.63
CA GLN A 294 9.39 14.07 8.20
C GLN A 294 10.79 13.61 7.75
N TYR A 295 10.87 12.65 6.83
CA TYR A 295 12.13 12.22 6.21
C TYR A 295 11.96 11.95 4.71
N LEU A 296 13.06 11.84 3.99
CA LEU A 296 13.06 11.56 2.55
C LEU A 296 12.83 10.08 2.28
N GLY A 297 11.96 9.79 1.31
CA GLY A 297 11.61 8.43 0.88
C GLY A 297 10.50 7.78 1.71
N ALA A 298 9.90 6.72 1.17
CA ALA A 298 8.75 6.04 1.75
C ALA A 298 9.06 5.30 3.06
N VAL A 299 10.30 4.82 3.22
CA VAL A 299 10.74 4.05 4.39
C VAL A 299 12.16 4.47 4.78
N ASN A 300 12.36 4.79 6.05
CA ASN A 300 13.69 5.03 6.59
C ASN A 300 14.27 3.68 7.05
N ILE A 301 15.30 3.13 6.39
CA ILE A 301 15.87 1.80 6.68
C ILE A 301 17.08 1.91 7.64
N SER A 302 17.45 3.11 8.07
CA SER A 302 18.54 3.34 9.01
C SER A 302 18.20 2.93 10.44
#